data_fc1e56a550fc7121e57df219389dda1e
#
_entry.id   fc1e56a550fc7121e57df219389dda1e
#
_cell.length_a   1.000
_cell.length_b   1.000
_cell.length_c   1.000
_cell.angle_alpha   90.00
_cell.angle_beta   90.00
_cell.angle_gamma   90.00
#
_symmetry.space_group_name_H-M   'P 1'
#
loop_
_entity.id
_entity.type
_entity.pdbx_description
1 polymer ?
#
loop_
_entity_poly.entity_id
_entity_poly.type
_entity_poly.pdbx_seq_one_letter_code
_entity_poly.pdbx_strand_id
1 'polypeptide(L)'
;MRQAIIRLLHYPAIALEVTAGERAGLDASEEPGVPLLRELLDDLREQPAQIAAQVIQRWMGHKEGETLQKLLAREEVITGAAAATEELRAALMKLADQAAGKRLQALEAKSRTGSLTPEELKDFQRLIDRLSHRDARGG
;
A
#
# COMPACT_ATOMS: atom_id res chain seq x y z
N MET A 1 -8.06 1.83 1.96
CA MET A 1 -7.67 0.79 0.98
C MET A 1 -8.49 0.83 -0.30
N ARG A 2 -9.80 0.95 -0.18
CA ARG A 2 -10.72 1.04 -1.33
C ARG A 2 -10.33 2.15 -2.30
N GLN A 3 -10.03 3.34 -1.79
CA GLN A 3 -9.64 4.48 -2.61
C GLN A 3 -8.39 4.20 -3.45
N ALA A 4 -7.38 3.57 -2.84
CA ALA A 4 -6.15 3.23 -3.55
C ALA A 4 -6.44 2.28 -4.74
N ILE A 5 -7.29 1.28 -4.52
CA ILE A 5 -7.67 0.34 -5.57
C ILE A 5 -8.44 1.05 -6.68
N ILE A 6 -9.38 1.93 -6.33
CA ILE A 6 -10.16 2.70 -7.31
C ILE A 6 -9.23 3.58 -8.17
N ARG A 7 -8.28 4.27 -7.56
CA ARG A 7 -7.31 5.11 -8.29
C ARG A 7 -6.48 4.27 -9.26
N LEU A 8 -6.03 3.11 -8.81
CA LEU A 8 -5.25 2.20 -9.62
C LEU A 8 -6.06 1.64 -10.79
N LEU A 9 -7.34 1.35 -10.60
CA LEU A 9 -8.22 0.88 -11.66
C LEU A 9 -8.46 1.95 -12.73
N HIS A 10 -8.67 3.20 -12.32
CA HIS A 10 -8.88 4.29 -13.27
C HIS A 10 -7.58 4.68 -14.02
N TYR A 11 -6.44 4.55 -13.37
CA TYR A 11 -5.13 4.90 -13.93
C TYR A 11 -4.13 3.75 -13.74
N PRO A 12 -4.32 2.62 -14.45
CA PRO A 12 -3.48 1.44 -14.22
C PRO A 12 -1.98 1.67 -14.41
N ALA A 13 -1.61 2.62 -15.26
CA ALA A 13 -0.22 2.93 -15.55
C ALA A 13 0.55 3.44 -14.31
N ILE A 14 -0.13 3.99 -13.31
CA ILE A 14 0.54 4.46 -12.09
C ILE A 14 1.18 3.32 -11.29
N ALA A 15 0.77 2.08 -11.53
CA ALA A 15 1.40 0.92 -10.89
C ALA A 15 2.90 0.84 -11.20
N LEU A 16 3.31 1.32 -12.37
CA LEU A 16 4.72 1.35 -12.79
C LEU A 16 5.53 2.41 -12.05
N GLU A 17 4.87 3.40 -11.46
CA GLU A 17 5.51 4.48 -10.72
C GLU A 17 5.70 4.15 -9.24
N VAL A 18 5.07 3.09 -8.75
CA VAL A 18 5.20 2.66 -7.35
C VAL A 18 6.57 2.05 -7.13
N THR A 19 7.32 2.59 -6.18
CA THR A 19 8.68 2.13 -5.88
C THR A 19 8.66 0.87 -5.03
N ALA A 20 9.80 0.16 -5.02
CA ALA A 20 9.97 -1.03 -4.17
C ALA A 20 9.82 -0.69 -2.69
N GLY A 21 10.31 0.49 -2.27
CA GLY A 21 10.15 0.94 -0.88
C GLY A 21 8.69 1.18 -0.50
N GLU A 22 7.91 1.76 -1.41
CA GLU A 22 6.47 1.96 -1.22
C GLU A 22 5.74 0.62 -1.13
N ARG A 23 6.12 -0.36 -1.94
CA ARG A 23 5.51 -1.70 -1.91
C ARG A 23 5.85 -2.48 -0.65
N ALA A 24 7.02 -2.27 -0.08
CA ALA A 24 7.43 -2.95 1.15
C ALA A 24 6.45 -2.69 2.30
N GLY A 25 5.85 -1.52 2.35
CA GLY A 25 4.81 -1.19 3.33
C GLY A 25 3.57 -2.07 3.22
N LEU A 26 3.23 -2.49 1.99
CA LEU A 26 2.09 -3.39 1.76
C LEU A 26 2.36 -4.77 2.35
N ASP A 27 3.58 -5.28 2.18
CA ASP A 27 3.94 -6.62 2.65
C ASP A 27 3.85 -6.71 4.18
N ALA A 28 4.07 -5.61 4.88
CA ALA A 28 4.02 -5.54 6.34
C ALA A 28 2.62 -5.22 6.88
N SER A 29 1.66 -4.86 6.03
CA SER A 29 0.32 -4.45 6.46
C SER A 29 -0.66 -5.62 6.52
N GLU A 30 -1.52 -5.60 7.54
CA GLU A 30 -2.58 -6.58 7.71
C GLU A 30 -3.97 -5.98 7.44
N GLU A 31 -4.03 -4.76 6.91
CA GLU A 31 -5.30 -4.10 6.61
C GLU A 31 -6.14 -4.88 5.58
N PRO A 32 -7.48 -4.92 5.75
CA PRO A 32 -8.35 -5.53 4.74
C PRO A 32 -8.18 -4.87 3.38
N GLY A 33 -8.15 -5.67 2.32
CA GLY A 33 -7.97 -5.18 0.95
C GLY A 33 -6.53 -5.07 0.50
N VAL A 34 -5.56 -5.14 1.41
CA VAL A 34 -4.13 -5.12 1.05
C VAL A 34 -3.75 -6.28 0.14
N PRO A 35 -4.21 -7.53 0.39
CA PRO A 35 -3.90 -8.63 -0.54
C PRO A 35 -4.38 -8.35 -1.97
N LEU A 36 -5.57 -7.78 -2.14
CA LEU A 36 -6.08 -7.43 -3.46
C LEU A 36 -5.26 -6.33 -4.12
N LEU A 37 -4.92 -5.29 -3.38
CA LEU A 37 -4.09 -4.20 -3.89
C LEU A 37 -2.72 -4.71 -4.33
N ARG A 38 -2.11 -5.59 -3.53
CA ARG A 38 -0.81 -6.18 -3.85
C ARG A 38 -0.87 -7.02 -5.11
N GLU A 39 -1.88 -7.89 -5.23
CA GLU A 39 -2.06 -8.72 -6.43
C GLU A 39 -2.27 -7.85 -7.67
N LEU A 40 -3.05 -6.79 -7.55
CA LEU A 40 -3.31 -5.88 -8.65
C LEU A 40 -2.04 -5.14 -9.08
N LEU A 41 -1.23 -4.67 -8.13
CA LEU A 41 0.04 -4.02 -8.43
C LEU A 41 1.01 -4.99 -9.12
N ASP A 42 1.11 -6.22 -8.64
CA ASP A 42 1.97 -7.24 -9.24
C ASP A 42 1.52 -7.58 -10.66
N ASP A 43 0.22 -7.77 -10.87
CA ASP A 43 -0.34 -8.04 -12.18
C ASP A 43 -0.04 -6.91 -13.16
N LEU A 44 -0.23 -5.66 -12.75
CA LEU A 44 0.01 -4.49 -13.60
C LEU A 44 1.49 -4.27 -13.89
N ARG A 45 2.38 -4.70 -13.02
CA ARG A 45 3.82 -4.64 -13.29
C ARG A 45 4.25 -5.70 -14.28
N GLU A 46 3.69 -6.90 -14.20
CA GLU A 46 4.00 -7.97 -15.16
C GLU A 46 3.34 -7.74 -16.51
N GLN A 47 2.10 -7.25 -16.51
CA GLN A 47 1.33 -6.99 -17.72
C GLN A 47 0.73 -5.59 -17.64
N PRO A 48 1.49 -4.56 -18.03
CA PRO A 48 0.99 -3.19 -17.96
C PRO A 48 -0.30 -3.01 -18.74
N ALA A 49 -1.21 -2.21 -18.17
CA ALA A 49 -2.46 -1.84 -18.79
C ALA A 49 -2.56 -0.32 -18.82
N GLN A 50 -3.28 0.23 -19.79
CA GLN A 50 -3.44 1.67 -19.94
C GLN A 50 -4.82 2.15 -19.50
N ILE A 51 -5.82 1.27 -19.57
CA ILE A 51 -7.20 1.60 -19.24
C ILE A 51 -7.82 0.54 -18.32
N ALA A 52 -8.81 0.97 -17.56
CA ALA A 52 -9.51 0.11 -16.60
C ALA A 52 -10.12 -1.13 -17.25
N ALA A 53 -10.66 -1.00 -18.47
CA ALA A 53 -11.29 -2.11 -19.17
C ALA A 53 -10.33 -3.29 -19.40
N GLN A 54 -9.05 -3.00 -19.67
CA GLN A 54 -8.03 -4.04 -19.84
C GLN A 54 -7.81 -4.83 -18.55
N VAL A 55 -7.79 -4.13 -17.43
CA VAL A 55 -7.61 -4.74 -16.10
C VAL A 55 -8.80 -5.64 -15.79
N ILE A 56 -10.01 -5.12 -15.93
CA ILE A 56 -11.24 -5.86 -15.63
C ILE A 56 -11.32 -7.11 -16.50
N GLN A 57 -10.97 -7.01 -17.78
CA GLN A 57 -11.02 -8.15 -18.69
C GLN A 57 -10.09 -9.28 -18.24
N ARG A 58 -8.88 -8.95 -17.78
CA ARG A 58 -7.92 -9.94 -17.28
C ARG A 58 -8.38 -10.61 -16.01
N TRP A 59 -9.17 -9.91 -15.20
CA TRP A 59 -9.68 -10.42 -13.93
C TRP A 59 -11.05 -11.08 -14.04
N MET A 60 -11.62 -11.15 -15.24
CA MET A 60 -12.87 -11.88 -15.48
C MET A 60 -12.67 -13.36 -15.15
N GLY A 61 -13.60 -13.93 -14.39
CA GLY A 61 -13.49 -15.30 -13.90
C GLY A 61 -12.60 -15.45 -12.67
N HIS A 62 -11.87 -14.41 -12.29
CA HIS A 62 -11.11 -14.39 -11.05
C HIS A 62 -12.04 -14.10 -9.87
N LYS A 63 -11.74 -14.69 -8.71
CA LYS A 63 -12.53 -14.51 -7.49
C LYS A 63 -12.79 -13.04 -7.15
N GLU A 64 -11.79 -12.19 -7.34
CA GLU A 64 -11.86 -10.78 -7.00
C GLU A 64 -12.31 -9.88 -8.15
N GLY A 65 -12.54 -10.44 -9.35
CA GLY A 65 -12.93 -9.67 -10.53
C GLY A 65 -14.24 -8.92 -10.34
N GLU A 66 -15.22 -9.54 -9.71
CA GLU A 66 -16.49 -8.91 -9.40
C GLU A 66 -16.33 -7.73 -8.44
N THR A 67 -15.50 -7.87 -7.43
CA THR A 67 -15.17 -6.80 -6.48
C THR A 67 -14.56 -5.60 -7.21
N LEU A 68 -13.63 -5.86 -8.13
CA LEU A 68 -13.00 -4.80 -8.94
C LEU A 68 -14.02 -4.07 -9.80
N GLN A 69 -14.95 -4.80 -10.42
CA GLN A 69 -16.02 -4.20 -11.22
C GLN A 69 -16.91 -3.28 -10.39
N LYS A 70 -17.27 -3.71 -9.19
CA LYS A 70 -18.10 -2.91 -8.28
C LYS A 70 -17.38 -1.64 -7.84
N LEU A 71 -16.09 -1.75 -7.57
CA LEU A 71 -15.28 -0.59 -7.17
C LEU A 71 -15.13 0.41 -8.32
N LEU A 72 -14.91 -0.09 -9.53
CA LEU A 72 -14.79 0.76 -10.72
C LEU A 72 -16.10 1.50 -11.02
N ALA A 73 -17.24 0.85 -10.78
CA ALA A 73 -18.55 1.45 -11.04
C ALA A 73 -18.89 2.60 -10.09
N ARG A 74 -18.16 2.77 -8.99
CA ARG A 74 -18.37 3.89 -8.08
C ARG A 74 -17.91 5.17 -8.74
N GLU A 75 -18.81 6.15 -8.79
CA GLU A 75 -18.48 7.46 -9.31
C GLU A 75 -17.67 8.24 -8.28
N GLU A 76 -16.41 8.48 -8.60
CA GLU A 76 -15.55 9.33 -7.80
C GLU A 76 -14.91 10.38 -8.69
N VAL A 77 -14.81 11.58 -8.15
CA VAL A 77 -14.16 12.67 -8.88
C VAL A 77 -12.65 12.43 -8.85
N ILE A 78 -12.10 12.09 -10.00
CA ILE A 78 -10.66 11.88 -10.16
C ILE A 78 -10.16 12.98 -11.09
N THR A 79 -9.28 13.83 -10.57
CA THR A 79 -8.84 15.02 -11.25
C THR A 79 -7.66 14.81 -12.20
N GLY A 80 -7.14 13.60 -12.31
CA GLY A 80 -6.07 13.28 -13.24
C GLY A 80 -5.08 12.27 -12.68
N ALA A 81 -4.21 11.76 -13.54
CA ALA A 81 -3.24 10.74 -13.20
C ALA A 81 -2.25 11.20 -12.13
N ALA A 82 -1.80 12.46 -12.18
CA ALA A 82 -0.87 13.00 -11.18
C ALA A 82 -1.49 13.02 -9.77
N ALA A 83 -2.74 13.47 -9.65
CA ALA A 83 -3.45 13.47 -8.39
C ALA A 83 -3.70 12.04 -7.91
N ALA A 84 -4.05 11.13 -8.80
CA ALA A 84 -4.26 9.73 -8.47
C ALA A 84 -2.97 9.07 -7.96
N THR A 85 -1.83 9.39 -8.58
CA THR A 85 -0.52 8.90 -8.15
C THR A 85 -0.20 9.39 -6.73
N GLU A 86 -0.41 10.66 -6.46
CA GLU A 86 -0.16 11.23 -5.13
C GLU A 86 -1.06 10.61 -4.06
N GLU A 87 -2.34 10.40 -4.37
CA GLU A 87 -3.27 9.76 -3.45
C GLU A 87 -2.87 8.32 -3.16
N LEU A 88 -2.45 7.59 -4.19
CA LEU A 88 -1.97 6.22 -4.02
C LEU A 88 -0.73 6.18 -3.13
N ARG A 89 0.25 7.07 -3.39
CA ARG A 89 1.47 7.14 -2.57
C ARG A 89 1.16 7.50 -1.12
N ALA A 90 0.25 8.43 -0.89
CA ALA A 90 -0.16 8.80 0.46
C ALA A 90 -0.79 7.62 1.19
N ALA A 91 -1.63 6.83 0.50
CA ALA A 91 -2.22 5.63 1.07
C ALA A 91 -1.15 4.58 1.42
N LEU A 92 -0.18 4.36 0.53
CA LEU A 92 0.92 3.42 0.76
C LEU A 92 1.79 3.86 1.93
N MET A 93 2.08 5.16 2.03
CA MET A 93 2.86 5.71 3.15
C MET A 93 2.12 5.53 4.48
N LYS A 94 0.82 5.76 4.50
CA LYS A 94 -0.02 5.56 5.68
C LYS A 94 0.02 4.10 6.14
N LEU A 95 -0.08 3.16 5.21
CA LEU A 95 0.01 1.73 5.53
C LEU A 95 1.38 1.37 6.10
N ALA A 96 2.44 1.89 5.51
CA ALA A 96 3.80 1.65 5.98
C ALA A 96 4.01 2.21 7.39
N ASP A 97 3.46 3.39 7.68
CA ASP A 97 3.55 4.00 9.01
C ASP A 97 2.76 3.20 10.05
N GLN A 98 1.58 2.70 9.68
CA GLN A 98 0.78 1.85 10.56
C GLN A 98 1.52 0.55 10.88
N ALA A 99 2.11 -0.08 9.87
CA ALA A 99 2.88 -1.31 10.05
C ALA A 99 4.12 -1.06 10.91
N ALA A 100 4.81 0.06 10.69
CA ALA A 100 5.97 0.46 11.50
C ALA A 100 5.57 0.67 12.97
N GLY A 101 4.44 1.32 13.23
CA GLY A 101 3.92 1.51 14.58
C GLY A 101 3.62 0.21 15.31
N LYS A 102 2.97 -0.73 14.61
CA LYS A 102 2.68 -2.07 15.17
C LYS A 102 3.96 -2.84 15.48
N ARG A 103 4.94 -2.79 14.57
CA ARG A 103 6.22 -3.45 14.76
C ARG A 103 6.97 -2.85 15.95
N LEU A 104 6.97 -1.52 16.08
CA LEU A 104 7.60 -0.83 17.19
C LEU A 104 6.97 -1.27 18.53
N GLN A 105 5.65 -1.33 18.61
CA GLN A 105 4.95 -1.79 19.80
C GLN A 105 5.33 -3.24 20.16
N ALA A 106 5.45 -4.10 19.17
CA ALA A 106 5.85 -5.50 19.39
C ALA A 106 7.27 -5.58 19.94
N LEU A 107 8.19 -4.79 19.42
CA LEU A 107 9.58 -4.74 19.89
C LEU A 107 9.68 -4.14 21.28
N GLU A 108 8.90 -3.11 21.60
CA GLU A 108 8.83 -2.55 22.94
C GLU A 108 8.33 -3.58 23.95
N ALA A 109 7.28 -4.33 23.61
CA ALA A 109 6.75 -5.39 24.47
C ALA A 109 7.79 -6.48 24.71
N LYS A 110 8.51 -6.90 23.67
CA LYS A 110 9.56 -7.89 23.76
C LYS A 110 10.72 -7.41 24.64
N SER A 111 11.07 -6.13 24.52
CA SER A 111 12.12 -5.51 25.34
C SER A 111 11.78 -5.50 26.84
N ARG A 112 10.51 -5.41 27.20
CA ARG A 112 10.06 -5.46 28.61
C ARG A 112 10.14 -6.85 29.21
N THR A 113 9.98 -7.90 28.39
CA THR A 113 9.94 -9.29 28.83
C THR A 113 11.26 -10.03 28.61
N GLY A 114 12.23 -9.41 27.93
CA GLY A 114 13.51 -10.01 27.61
C GLY A 114 14.41 -9.03 26.87
N SER A 115 15.48 -9.54 26.28
CA SER A 115 16.43 -8.74 25.53
C SER A 115 16.15 -8.84 24.04
N LEU A 116 16.30 -7.73 23.33
CA LEU A 116 16.24 -7.70 21.86
C LEU A 116 17.55 -8.26 21.29
N THR A 117 17.44 -8.98 20.17
CA THR A 117 18.62 -9.38 19.40
C THR A 117 19.28 -8.15 18.78
N PRO A 118 20.57 -8.22 18.36
CA PRO A 118 21.18 -7.09 17.67
C PRO A 118 20.43 -6.63 16.42
N GLU A 119 19.85 -7.56 15.68
CA GLU A 119 19.03 -7.23 14.51
C GLU A 119 17.74 -6.52 14.90
N GLU A 120 17.09 -6.97 15.98
CA GLU A 120 15.90 -6.34 16.51
C GLU A 120 16.19 -4.93 17.04
N LEU A 121 17.36 -4.73 17.66
CA LEU A 121 17.77 -3.39 18.11
C LEU A 121 17.96 -2.44 16.95
N LYS A 122 18.55 -2.89 15.85
CA LYS A 122 18.71 -2.08 14.63
C LYS A 122 17.35 -1.72 14.05
N ASP A 123 16.44 -2.67 14.00
CA ASP A 123 15.09 -2.48 13.50
C ASP A 123 14.33 -1.48 14.37
N PHE A 124 14.46 -1.61 15.68
CA PHE A 124 13.86 -0.71 16.67
C PHE A 124 14.31 0.73 16.46
N GLN A 125 15.63 0.97 16.30
CA GLN A 125 16.19 2.28 16.03
C GLN A 125 15.67 2.85 14.71
N ARG A 126 15.63 2.04 13.68
CA ARG A 126 15.12 2.46 12.37
C ARG A 126 13.66 2.90 12.44
N LEU A 127 12.84 2.16 13.18
CA LEU A 127 11.42 2.48 13.36
C LEU A 127 11.23 3.77 14.14
N ILE A 128 12.01 3.99 15.21
CA ILE A 128 11.97 5.23 15.97
C ILE A 128 12.31 6.42 15.07
N ASP A 129 13.40 6.30 14.30
CA ASP A 129 13.82 7.37 13.38
C ASP A 129 12.74 7.68 12.34
N ARG A 130 12.14 6.64 11.75
CA ARG A 130 11.07 6.81 10.77
C ARG A 130 9.88 7.57 11.36
N LEU A 131 9.41 7.16 12.52
CA LEU A 131 8.23 7.76 13.16
C LEU A 131 8.52 9.18 13.66
N SER A 132 9.74 9.44 14.13
CA SER A 132 10.16 10.78 14.53
C SER A 132 10.18 11.74 13.34
N HIS A 133 10.68 11.30 12.19
CA HIS A 133 10.67 12.10 10.95
C HIS A 133 9.26 12.39 10.48
N ARG A 134 8.35 11.43 10.60
CA ARG A 134 6.95 11.63 10.27
C ARG A 134 6.33 12.71 11.13
N ASP A 135 6.56 12.68 12.45
CA ASP A 135 6.02 13.68 13.37
C ASP A 135 6.56 15.08 13.03
N ALA A 136 7.82 15.18 12.66
CA ALA A 136 8.43 16.43 12.24
C ALA A 136 7.81 16.99 10.96
N ARG A 137 7.37 16.11 10.04
CA ARG A 137 6.73 16.52 8.79
C ARG A 137 5.25 16.86 8.98
N GLY A 138 4.60 16.18 9.89
CA GLY A 138 3.18 16.33 10.15
C GLY A 138 2.85 17.43 11.14
N GLY A 139 3.86 17.98 11.76
CA GLY A 139 3.76 19.02 12.81
C GLY A 139 3.33 20.37 12.32
#